data_ebb969f1dfc6ac64390aed846aff1775
#
_entry.id   ebb969f1dfc6ac64390aed846aff1775
#
_cell.length_a   1.000
_cell.length_b   1.000
_cell.length_c   1.000
_cell.angle_alpha   90.00
_cell.angle_beta   90.00
_cell.angle_gamma   90.00
#
_symmetry.space_group_name_H-M   'P 1'
#
loop_
_entity.id
_entity.type
_entity.pdbx_description
1 polymer ?
#
loop_
_entity_poly.entity_id
_entity_poly.type
_entity_poly.pdbx_seq_one_letter_code
_entity_poly.pdbx_strand_id
1 'polypeptide(L)'
;GLDRSIWQYFTVFTGIRSVGVMGDQRTYDYAIGVRAVTSTDAMTVEFAELPYDLLRTISNRIIAETPHVNRVMFDITDKPPGTIEWE
;
A
#
# COMPACT_ATOMS: atom_id res chain seq x y z
N GLY A 1 17.34 -9.60 -2.64
CA GLY A 1 16.22 -10.29 -2.13
C GLY A 1 15.44 -9.59 -1.08
N LEU A 2 14.32 -10.19 -0.78
CA LEU A 2 13.43 -9.61 0.19
C LEU A 2 14.00 -9.66 1.60
N ASP A 3 14.95 -10.53 1.80
CA ASP A 3 15.56 -10.65 3.11
C ASP A 3 16.35 -9.44 3.52
N ARG A 4 16.61 -8.45 2.59
CA ARG A 4 17.36 -7.40 3.00
C ARG A 4 16.60 -6.33 3.43
N SER A 5 15.58 -6.45 3.68
CA SER A 5 15.35 -5.46 4.11
C SER A 5 14.27 -4.67 4.02
N ILE A 6 13.14 -5.22 4.05
CA ILE A 6 11.98 -4.42 4.33
C ILE A 6 12.13 -3.96 5.75
N TRP A 7 12.46 -2.69 5.88
CA TRP A 7 12.68 -2.11 7.19
C TRP A 7 11.38 -1.80 7.89
N GLN A 8 10.39 -1.38 7.14
CA GLN A 8 9.12 -1.01 7.71
C GLN A 8 8.02 -1.16 6.67
N TYR A 9 6.85 -1.60 7.09
CA TYR A 9 5.68 -1.66 6.21
C TYR A 9 4.42 -1.43 7.03
N PHE A 10 3.41 -0.84 6.39
CA PHE A 10 2.13 -0.58 7.06
C PHE A 10 1.08 -0.20 6.03
N THR A 11 -0.17 -0.22 6.48
CA THR A 11 -1.28 0.24 5.67
C THR A 11 -1.71 1.62 6.16
N VAL A 12 -2.28 2.41 5.25
CA VAL A 12 -2.75 3.75 5.55
C VAL A 12 -4.21 3.85 5.16
N PHE A 13 -5.04 4.28 6.09
CA PHE A 13 -6.43 4.61 5.77
C PHE A 13 -6.44 6.02 5.20
N THR A 14 -6.72 6.13 3.90
CA THR A 14 -6.59 7.42 3.23
C THR A 14 -7.75 8.36 3.50
N GLY A 15 -8.90 7.83 3.89
CA GLY A 15 -10.12 8.61 3.97
C GLY A 15 -10.71 8.95 2.60
N ILE A 16 -10.09 8.52 1.52
CA ILE A 16 -10.54 8.80 0.16
C ILE A 16 -11.51 7.71 -0.27
N ARG A 17 -12.66 8.11 -0.79
CA ARG A 17 -13.63 7.17 -1.34
C ARG A 17 -13.45 7.06 -2.83
N SER A 18 -13.68 5.87 -3.35
CA SER A 18 -13.50 5.61 -4.77
C SER A 18 -14.60 4.71 -5.29
N VAL A 19 -14.81 4.78 -6.59
CA VAL A 19 -15.81 3.97 -7.28
C VAL A 19 -15.18 2.63 -7.61
N GLY A 20 -15.90 1.55 -7.36
CA GLY A 20 -15.49 0.21 -7.72
C GLY A 20 -16.66 -0.57 -8.25
N VAL A 21 -16.41 -1.82 -8.57
CA VAL A 21 -17.42 -2.76 -9.06
C VAL A 21 -17.22 -4.07 -8.31
N MET A 22 -18.29 -4.58 -7.72
CA MET A 22 -18.27 -5.89 -7.09
C MET A 22 -19.48 -6.66 -7.59
N GLY A 23 -19.20 -7.75 -8.32
CA GLY A 23 -20.25 -8.44 -9.05
C GLY A 23 -20.82 -7.50 -10.09
N ASP A 24 -22.14 -7.33 -10.10
CA ASP A 24 -22.82 -6.46 -11.04
C ASP A 24 -23.04 -5.06 -10.52
N GLN A 25 -22.54 -4.74 -9.32
CA GLN A 25 -22.90 -3.49 -8.67
C GLN A 25 -21.72 -2.57 -8.56
N ARG A 26 -21.99 -1.27 -8.72
CA ARG A 26 -21.02 -0.24 -8.43
C ARG A 26 -20.95 -0.08 -6.91
N THR A 27 -19.76 0.17 -6.43
CA THR A 27 -19.53 0.47 -5.03
C THR A 27 -18.89 1.84 -4.90
N TYR A 28 -19.02 2.44 -3.72
CA TYR A 28 -18.36 3.70 -3.43
C TYR A 28 -17.77 3.55 -2.03
N ASP A 29 -16.56 3.03 -1.99
CA ASP A 29 -15.92 2.64 -0.76
C ASP A 29 -14.55 3.28 -0.66
N TYR A 30 -13.80 2.91 0.37
CA TYR A 30 -12.56 3.58 0.69
C TYR A 30 -11.37 2.96 -0.02
N ALA A 31 -10.34 3.79 -0.22
CA ALA A 31 -9.04 3.35 -0.71
C ALA A 31 -8.09 3.20 0.47
N ILE A 32 -7.27 2.15 0.41
CA ILE A 32 -6.22 1.90 1.40
C ILE A 32 -4.87 2.08 0.72
N GLY A 33 -3.96 2.78 1.37
CA GLY A 33 -2.58 2.85 0.92
C GLY A 33 -1.74 1.79 1.61
N VAL A 34 -0.75 1.28 0.89
CA VAL A 34 0.23 0.34 1.44
C VAL A 34 1.60 0.97 1.27
N ARG A 35 2.39 0.96 2.31
CA ARG A 35 3.73 1.52 2.30
C ARG A 35 4.71 0.46 2.79
N ALA A 36 5.75 0.18 2.01
CA ALA A 36 6.84 -0.68 2.42
C ALA A 36 8.14 -0.02 1.98
N VAL A 37 9.10 0.06 2.88
CA VAL A 37 10.36 0.77 2.62
C VAL A 37 11.54 -0.07 3.06
N THR A 38 12.66 0.14 2.37
CA THR A 38 13.96 -0.41 2.75
C THR A 38 14.89 0.75 3.07
N SER A 39 15.90 0.48 3.90
CA SER A 39 16.80 1.55 4.28
C SER A 39 18.16 1.00 4.67
N THR A 40 19.20 1.76 4.36
CA THR A 40 20.51 1.55 4.95
C THR A 40 20.68 2.43 6.18
N ASP A 41 19.93 3.52 6.24
CA ASP A 41 19.87 4.37 7.43
C ASP A 41 18.51 5.08 7.42
N ALA A 42 18.12 5.66 8.55
CA ALA A 42 16.79 6.24 8.69
C ALA A 42 16.65 7.59 7.99
N MET A 43 17.72 8.17 7.54
CA MET A 43 17.67 9.48 6.88
C MET A 43 17.29 9.35 5.41
N THR A 44 17.68 8.26 4.79
CA THR A 44 17.45 8.03 3.36
C THR A 44 16.82 6.67 3.19
N VAL A 45 15.61 6.65 2.70
CA VAL A 45 14.78 5.45 2.66
C VAL A 45 14.21 5.31 1.26
N GLU A 46 14.22 4.10 0.74
CA GLU A 46 13.66 3.80 -0.57
C GLU A 46 12.40 2.96 -0.42
N PHE A 47 11.44 3.15 -1.33
CA PHE A 47 10.30 2.25 -1.33
C PHE A 47 10.78 0.84 -1.69
N ALA A 48 10.15 -0.17 -1.10
CA ALA A 48 10.52 -1.55 -1.34
C ALA A 48 10.01 -2.01 -2.71
N GLU A 49 10.89 -2.63 -3.50
CA GLU A 49 10.51 -3.15 -4.82
C GLU A 49 9.97 -4.56 -4.62
N LEU A 50 8.66 -4.66 -4.47
CA LEU A 50 8.00 -5.93 -4.25
C LEU A 50 7.58 -6.54 -5.59
N PRO A 51 7.63 -7.87 -5.72
CA PRO A 51 7.15 -8.52 -6.94
C PRO A 51 5.67 -8.21 -7.17
N TYR A 52 5.29 -8.09 -8.44
CA TYR A 52 3.91 -7.76 -8.79
C TYR A 52 2.91 -8.81 -8.30
N ASP A 53 3.26 -10.08 -8.33
CA ASP A 53 2.36 -11.11 -7.84
C ASP A 53 2.14 -10.99 -6.33
N LEU A 54 3.15 -10.56 -5.58
CA LEU A 54 2.98 -10.29 -4.15
C LEU A 54 2.08 -9.08 -3.94
N LEU A 55 2.27 -8.03 -4.71
CA LEU A 55 1.40 -6.85 -4.64
C LEU A 55 -0.05 -7.22 -4.93
N ARG A 56 -0.28 -8.08 -5.92
CA ARG A 56 -1.62 -8.55 -6.24
C ARG A 56 -2.22 -9.34 -5.07
N THR A 57 -1.44 -10.21 -4.44
CA THR A 57 -1.89 -10.98 -3.30
C THR A 57 -2.26 -10.05 -2.14
N ILE A 58 -1.44 -9.05 -1.86
CA ILE A 58 -1.72 -8.09 -0.79
C ILE A 58 -3.02 -7.36 -1.07
N SER A 59 -3.18 -6.86 -2.29
CA SER A 59 -4.40 -6.15 -2.68
C SER A 59 -5.64 -7.03 -2.53
N ASN A 60 -5.58 -8.24 -3.04
CA ASN A 60 -6.73 -9.14 -2.98
C ASN A 60 -7.10 -9.49 -1.55
N ARG A 61 -6.12 -9.68 -0.70
CA ARG A 61 -6.39 -10.00 0.70
C ARG A 61 -6.97 -8.82 1.46
N ILE A 62 -6.46 -7.63 1.24
CA ILE A 62 -7.00 -6.44 1.89
C ILE A 62 -8.46 -6.26 1.50
N ILE A 63 -8.77 -6.38 0.20
CA ILE A 63 -10.13 -6.20 -0.27
C ILE A 63 -11.06 -7.28 0.27
N ALA A 64 -10.59 -8.53 0.32
CA ALA A 64 -11.42 -9.64 0.79
C ALA A 64 -11.67 -9.58 2.29
N GLU A 65 -10.71 -9.06 3.05
CA GLU A 65 -10.76 -9.15 4.51
C GLU A 65 -11.14 -7.84 5.19
N THR A 66 -11.18 -6.74 4.45
CA THR A 66 -11.47 -5.42 5.03
C THR A 66 -12.77 -4.88 4.45
N PRO A 67 -13.82 -4.76 5.27
CA PRO A 67 -15.08 -4.23 4.76
C PRO A 67 -14.93 -2.80 4.26
N HIS A 68 -15.72 -2.47 3.23
CA HIS A 68 -15.82 -1.11 2.70
C HIS A 68 -14.53 -0.59 2.08
N VAL A 69 -13.69 -1.49 1.58
CA VAL A 69 -12.49 -1.13 0.83
C VAL A 69 -12.60 -1.72 -0.57
N ASN A 70 -12.44 -0.87 -1.58
CA ASN A 70 -12.52 -1.33 -2.96
C ASN A 70 -11.29 -0.95 -3.78
N ARG A 71 -10.26 -0.37 -3.17
CA ARG A 71 -9.06 0.03 -3.90
C ARG A 71 -7.85 0.00 -2.98
N VAL A 72 -6.75 -0.54 -3.50
CA VAL A 72 -5.48 -0.58 -2.79
C VAL A 72 -4.43 0.10 -3.65
N MET A 73 -3.65 1.00 -3.04
CA MET A 73 -2.59 1.73 -3.73
C MET A 73 -1.28 1.47 -3.01
N PHE A 74 -0.20 1.31 -3.77
CA PHE A 74 1.13 1.11 -3.21
C PHE A 74 1.92 2.41 -3.36
N ASP A 75 2.43 2.95 -2.25
CA ASP A 75 3.19 4.19 -2.26
C ASP A 75 4.63 3.92 -2.70
N ILE A 76 5.01 4.48 -3.83
CA ILE A 76 6.33 4.27 -4.43
C ILE A 76 7.22 5.50 -4.31
N THR A 77 7.08 6.22 -3.22
CA THR A 77 7.86 7.45 -3.00
C THR A 77 9.01 7.18 -2.04
N ASP A 78 10.19 7.58 -2.46
CA ASP A 78 11.38 7.48 -1.61
C ASP A 78 11.41 8.62 -0.58
N LYS A 79 12.24 8.48 0.41
CA LYS A 79 12.55 9.55 1.34
C LYS A 79 13.99 9.95 1.14
N PRO A 80 14.28 11.19 0.75
CA PRO A 80 13.35 12.23 0.34
C PRO A 80 12.79 11.98 -1.04
N PRO A 81 11.69 12.62 -1.49
CA PRO A 81 11.00 13.76 -0.85
C PRO A 81 9.87 13.36 0.09
N GLY A 82 9.44 12.11 0.08
CA GLY A 82 8.41 11.71 1.00
C GLY A 82 8.96 11.45 2.39
N THR A 83 8.11 10.97 3.26
CA THR A 83 8.49 10.48 4.57
C THR A 83 8.12 9.02 4.66
N ILE A 84 8.53 8.35 5.73
CA ILE A 84 8.14 6.95 5.92
C ILE A 84 6.65 6.88 6.13
N GLU A 85 6.14 7.66 7.06
CA GLU A 85 4.72 7.73 7.35
C GLU A 85 4.09 8.88 6.60
N TRP A 86 2.77 8.82 6.41
CA TRP A 86 2.06 9.85 5.67
C TRP A 86 1.77 11.10 6.51
N GLU A 87 1.89 10.96 7.81
CA GLU A 87 1.67 12.12 8.69
C GLU A 87 2.85 12.37 9.60
#